data_33b2eadd27d46d167b202d5e4ffe66a7
#
_entry.id   33b2eadd27d46d167b202d5e4ffe66a7
#
_cell.length_a   1.000
_cell.length_b   1.000
_cell.length_c   1.000
_cell.angle_alpha   90.00
_cell.angle_beta   90.00
_cell.angle_gamma   90.00
#
_symmetry.space_group_name_H-M   'P 1'
#
loop_
_entity.id
_entity.type
_entity.pdbx_description
1 polymer ?
#
loop_
_entity_poly.entity_id
_entity_poly.type
_entity_poly.pdbx_seq_one_letter_code
_entity_poly.pdbx_strand_id
1 'polypeptide(L)'
;SKSGTDLDRPLSALVYTAFDTETTGLQPSGGDEIIQIGALRVADGELCPDDTFEKLIDPGRPIHPESLAVHGISDTMVRGKPAIGAVLPDFHRFCEQSVLLGHNIAFDMRFLQIKERATGVIFSQQILDTLLLSAVAYPNQEHHSLESSMDLLGVSIDHRHSALSDAAATARVFLKLLPLLAERGIITLGQAIEASKKRPMPA
;
A
#
# COMPACT_ATOMS: atom_id res chain seq x y z
N SER A 1 21.77 5.89 12.92
CA SER A 1 20.69 5.03 12.42
C SER A 1 20.50 5.26 10.93
N LYS A 2 20.26 4.18 10.19
CA LYS A 2 20.07 4.23 8.72
C LYS A 2 18.86 5.06 8.29
N SER A 3 17.93 5.35 9.19
CA SER A 3 16.71 6.11 8.90
C SER A 3 16.94 7.60 8.62
N GLY A 4 17.99 8.18 9.19
CA GLY A 4 18.29 9.60 8.99
C GLY A 4 18.82 9.93 7.61
N THR A 5 19.53 8.99 6.96
CA THR A 5 20.10 9.19 5.63
C THR A 5 19.07 9.06 4.51
N ASP A 6 18.01 8.25 4.70
CA ASP A 6 16.97 8.06 3.69
C ASP A 6 16.07 9.30 3.57
N LEU A 7 15.83 10.04 4.65
CA LEU A 7 14.98 11.23 4.63
C LEU A 7 15.50 12.33 3.70
N ASP A 8 16.81 12.40 3.50
CA ASP A 8 17.44 13.40 2.63
C ASP A 8 17.58 12.93 1.19
N ARG A 9 17.24 11.67 0.90
CA ARG A 9 17.37 11.11 -0.44
C ARG A 9 16.20 11.54 -1.33
N PRO A 10 16.49 11.78 -2.62
CA PRO A 10 15.42 12.06 -3.57
C PRO A 10 14.45 10.89 -3.67
N LEU A 11 13.16 11.22 -3.80
CA LEU A 11 12.10 10.21 -3.99
C LEU A 11 12.39 9.30 -5.19
N SER A 12 12.96 9.86 -6.27
CA SER A 12 13.28 9.12 -7.50
C SER A 12 14.44 8.12 -7.34
N ALA A 13 15.23 8.22 -6.26
CA ALA A 13 16.40 7.37 -6.03
C ALA A 13 16.13 6.22 -5.04
N LEU A 14 14.94 6.16 -4.46
CA LEU A 14 14.60 5.16 -3.44
C LEU A 14 13.99 3.91 -4.07
N VAL A 15 14.09 2.82 -3.33
CA VAL A 15 13.39 1.57 -3.64
C VAL A 15 12.11 1.51 -2.83
N TYR A 16 11.02 1.15 -3.45
CA TYR A 16 9.71 1.06 -2.83
C TYR A 16 9.13 -0.35 -2.96
N THR A 17 8.34 -0.73 -1.96
CA THR A 17 7.40 -1.83 -2.07
C THR A 17 6.00 -1.23 -2.05
N ALA A 18 5.35 -1.20 -3.21
CA ALA A 18 3.94 -0.85 -3.29
C ALA A 18 3.13 -2.08 -2.93
N PHE A 19 2.18 -1.95 -2.01
CA PHE A 19 1.36 -3.09 -1.62
C PHE A 19 -0.07 -2.69 -1.33
N ASP A 20 -0.94 -3.68 -1.41
CA ASP A 20 -2.34 -3.59 -1.06
C ASP A 20 -2.77 -4.87 -0.38
N THR A 21 -3.80 -4.80 0.44
CA THR A 21 -4.39 -5.96 1.09
C THR A 21 -5.87 -6.04 0.76
N GLU A 22 -6.37 -7.29 0.70
CA GLU A 22 -7.80 -7.57 0.74
C GLU A 22 -8.11 -8.24 2.08
N THR A 23 -9.29 -7.98 2.64
CA THR A 23 -9.62 -8.35 4.00
C THR A 23 -11.02 -8.94 4.10
N THR A 24 -11.33 -9.56 5.24
CA THR A 24 -12.68 -10.05 5.53
C THR A 24 -13.67 -8.93 5.80
N GLY A 25 -13.19 -7.76 6.19
CA GLY A 25 -14.02 -6.60 6.52
C GLY A 25 -13.15 -5.39 6.88
N LEU A 26 -13.77 -4.34 7.41
CA LEU A 26 -13.13 -3.04 7.62
C LEU A 26 -12.68 -2.82 9.07
N GLN A 27 -12.84 -3.80 9.95
CA GLN A 27 -12.63 -3.63 11.39
C GLN A 27 -11.48 -4.51 11.89
N PRO A 28 -10.21 -4.08 11.74
CA PRO A 28 -9.10 -4.90 12.25
C PRO A 28 -9.18 -5.13 13.75
N SER A 29 -9.59 -4.11 14.53
CA SER A 29 -9.81 -4.26 15.98
C SER A 29 -11.05 -5.10 16.31
N GLY A 30 -11.95 -5.28 15.35
CA GLY A 30 -13.15 -6.12 15.49
C GLY A 30 -12.94 -7.56 15.05
N GLY A 31 -11.69 -7.94 14.75
CA GLY A 31 -11.36 -9.32 14.38
C GLY A 31 -11.29 -9.58 12.90
N ASP A 32 -11.42 -8.56 12.06
CA ASP A 32 -11.24 -8.74 10.62
C ASP A 32 -9.78 -9.06 10.30
N GLU A 33 -9.59 -9.83 9.23
CA GLU A 33 -8.32 -10.44 8.88
C GLU A 33 -7.95 -10.17 7.43
N ILE A 34 -6.64 -10.14 7.14
CA ILE A 34 -6.14 -10.10 5.77
C ILE A 34 -6.38 -11.44 5.10
N ILE A 35 -6.86 -11.42 3.85
CA ILE A 35 -7.07 -12.62 3.03
C ILE A 35 -6.21 -12.62 1.76
N GLN A 36 -5.64 -11.48 1.38
CA GLN A 36 -4.70 -11.41 0.26
C GLN A 36 -3.73 -10.26 0.49
N ILE A 37 -2.46 -10.50 0.18
CA ILE A 37 -1.45 -9.44 0.06
C ILE A 37 -0.92 -9.47 -1.36
N GLY A 38 -0.92 -8.32 -2.01
CA GLY A 38 -0.30 -8.12 -3.31
C GLY A 38 0.70 -6.98 -3.24
N ALA A 39 1.90 -7.20 -3.77
CA ALA A 39 2.96 -6.20 -3.70
C ALA A 39 3.89 -6.30 -4.91
N LEU A 40 4.51 -5.19 -5.26
CA LEU A 40 5.56 -5.17 -6.26
C LEU A 40 6.58 -4.09 -5.96
N ARG A 41 7.78 -4.27 -6.54
CA ARG A 41 8.91 -3.38 -6.35
C ARG A 41 8.85 -2.23 -7.34
N VAL A 42 9.24 -1.04 -6.84
CA VAL A 42 9.54 0.12 -7.68
C VAL A 42 10.98 0.51 -7.41
N ALA A 43 11.79 0.59 -8.46
CA ALA A 43 13.20 0.97 -8.35
C ALA A 43 13.59 1.76 -9.59
N ASP A 44 14.49 2.74 -9.42
CA ASP A 44 14.98 3.58 -10.51
C ASP A 44 13.86 4.26 -11.31
N GLY A 45 12.78 4.64 -10.64
CA GLY A 45 11.63 5.31 -11.27
C GLY A 45 10.73 4.41 -12.11
N GLU A 46 10.86 3.09 -11.98
CA GLU A 46 10.10 2.12 -12.77
C GLU A 46 9.53 1.00 -11.91
N LEU A 47 8.39 0.45 -12.35
CA LEU A 47 7.86 -0.80 -11.79
C LEU A 47 8.76 -1.95 -12.20
N CYS A 48 9.00 -2.87 -11.26
CA CYS A 48 9.74 -4.10 -11.52
C CYS A 48 8.72 -5.25 -11.62
N PRO A 49 8.20 -5.55 -12.83
CA PRO A 49 7.05 -6.46 -12.98
C PRO A 49 7.35 -7.91 -12.59
N ASP A 50 8.63 -8.28 -12.57
CA ASP A 50 9.04 -9.64 -12.17
C ASP A 50 9.36 -9.76 -10.68
N ASP A 51 9.38 -8.64 -9.94
CA ASP A 51 9.66 -8.61 -8.51
C ASP A 51 8.37 -8.34 -7.75
N THR A 52 7.56 -9.38 -7.61
CA THR A 52 6.21 -9.32 -7.04
C THR A 52 6.01 -10.31 -5.91
N PHE A 53 5.02 -10.03 -5.09
CA PHE A 53 4.55 -10.89 -4.01
C PHE A 53 3.03 -10.95 -4.11
N GLU A 54 2.47 -12.16 -4.15
CA GLU A 54 1.01 -12.34 -4.16
C GLU A 54 0.66 -13.59 -3.39
N LYS A 55 -0.09 -13.46 -2.30
CA LYS A 55 -0.50 -14.59 -1.46
C LYS A 55 -1.95 -14.44 -1.02
N LEU A 56 -2.70 -15.54 -1.17
CA LEU A 56 -3.98 -15.73 -0.50
C LEU A 56 -3.73 -16.30 0.89
N ILE A 57 -4.57 -15.91 1.85
CA ILE A 57 -4.39 -16.25 3.26
C ILE A 57 -5.72 -16.74 3.80
N ASP A 58 -5.70 -17.88 4.51
CA ASP A 58 -6.88 -18.39 5.20
C ASP A 58 -7.11 -17.56 6.48
N PRO A 59 -8.21 -16.81 6.57
CA PRO A 59 -8.43 -15.91 7.71
C PRO A 59 -8.99 -16.64 8.94
N GLY A 60 -9.43 -17.90 8.81
CA GLY A 60 -10.06 -18.63 9.89
C GLY A 60 -11.41 -18.06 10.34
N ARG A 61 -12.03 -17.23 9.51
CA ARG A 61 -13.35 -16.63 9.77
C ARG A 61 -14.05 -16.32 8.44
N PRO A 62 -15.38 -16.15 8.45
CA PRO A 62 -16.11 -15.80 7.23
C PRO A 62 -15.74 -14.43 6.69
N ILE A 63 -15.82 -14.30 5.37
CA ILE A 63 -15.63 -13.03 4.66
C ILE A 63 -16.99 -12.32 4.63
N HIS A 64 -17.02 -11.03 5.03
CA HIS A 64 -18.24 -10.24 4.97
C HIS A 64 -18.75 -10.09 3.54
N PRO A 65 -20.08 -10.17 3.30
CA PRO A 65 -20.64 -10.03 1.96
C PRO A 65 -20.25 -8.73 1.24
N GLU A 66 -20.14 -7.64 1.98
CA GLU A 66 -19.74 -6.35 1.41
C GLU A 66 -18.31 -6.40 0.88
N SER A 67 -17.41 -7.09 1.58
CA SER A 67 -16.02 -7.27 1.16
C SER A 67 -15.95 -8.20 -0.05
N LEU A 68 -16.68 -9.29 -0.05
CA LEU A 68 -16.78 -10.21 -1.19
C LEU A 68 -17.25 -9.48 -2.44
N ALA A 69 -18.22 -8.58 -2.32
CA ALA A 69 -18.74 -7.79 -3.44
C ALA A 69 -17.64 -6.89 -4.06
N VAL A 70 -16.66 -6.45 -3.27
CA VAL A 70 -15.57 -5.60 -3.75
C VAL A 70 -14.46 -6.42 -4.41
N HIS A 71 -13.93 -7.43 -3.73
CA HIS A 71 -12.72 -8.14 -4.21
C HIS A 71 -12.99 -9.49 -4.84
N GLY A 72 -14.18 -10.06 -4.66
CA GLY A 72 -14.55 -11.34 -5.28
C GLY A 72 -13.85 -12.58 -4.72
N ILE A 73 -13.13 -12.45 -3.60
CA ILE A 73 -12.44 -13.57 -2.96
C ILE A 73 -13.42 -14.26 -2.02
N SER A 74 -13.78 -15.50 -2.34
CA SER A 74 -14.74 -16.29 -1.56
C SER A 74 -14.06 -17.08 -0.44
N ASP A 75 -14.87 -17.51 0.54
CA ASP A 75 -14.39 -18.39 1.62
C ASP A 75 -13.73 -19.67 1.08
N THR A 76 -14.27 -20.20 -0.01
CA THR A 76 -13.74 -21.41 -0.65
C THR A 76 -12.33 -21.19 -1.21
N MET A 77 -12.08 -20.01 -1.78
CA MET A 77 -10.78 -19.68 -2.38
C MET A 77 -9.64 -19.63 -1.35
N VAL A 78 -9.94 -19.18 -0.13
CA VAL A 78 -8.92 -19.02 0.92
C VAL A 78 -8.82 -20.22 1.85
N ARG A 79 -9.81 -21.12 1.83
CA ARG A 79 -9.81 -22.29 2.71
C ARG A 79 -8.60 -23.18 2.43
N GLY A 80 -7.84 -23.50 3.48
CA GLY A 80 -6.64 -24.33 3.37
C GLY A 80 -5.40 -23.57 2.91
N LYS A 81 -5.50 -22.27 2.62
CA LYS A 81 -4.33 -21.44 2.36
C LYS A 81 -3.55 -21.20 3.65
N PRO A 82 -2.27 -20.79 3.55
CA PRO A 82 -1.51 -20.48 4.77
C PRO A 82 -2.18 -19.42 5.63
N ALA A 83 -2.00 -19.52 6.93
CA ALA A 83 -2.45 -18.51 7.88
C ALA A 83 -1.52 -17.29 7.84
N ILE A 84 -1.99 -16.17 8.37
CA ILE A 84 -1.24 -14.90 8.38
C ILE A 84 0.14 -15.04 9.05
N GLY A 85 0.25 -15.83 10.11
CA GLY A 85 1.52 -16.05 10.80
C GLY A 85 2.59 -16.74 9.96
N ALA A 86 2.19 -17.52 8.97
CA ALA A 86 3.10 -18.17 8.03
C ALA A 86 3.50 -17.22 6.88
N VAL A 87 2.60 -16.31 6.48
CA VAL A 87 2.81 -15.41 5.33
C VAL A 87 3.60 -14.15 5.73
N LEU A 88 3.36 -13.60 6.91
CA LEU A 88 4.00 -12.32 7.32
C LEU A 88 5.52 -12.34 7.32
N PRO A 89 6.22 -13.40 7.78
CA PRO A 89 7.67 -13.42 7.68
C PRO A 89 8.18 -13.31 6.24
N ASP A 90 7.50 -13.95 5.29
CA ASP A 90 7.85 -13.89 3.87
C ASP A 90 7.61 -12.49 3.30
N PHE A 91 6.47 -11.90 3.63
CA PHE A 91 6.16 -10.53 3.21
C PHE A 91 7.15 -9.54 3.82
N HIS A 92 7.50 -9.71 5.08
CA HIS A 92 8.48 -8.87 5.75
C HIS A 92 9.82 -8.90 5.02
N ARG A 93 10.30 -10.09 4.62
CA ARG A 93 11.54 -10.21 3.83
C ARG A 93 11.41 -9.50 2.49
N PHE A 94 10.27 -9.61 1.84
CA PHE A 94 10.02 -8.90 0.58
C PHE A 94 10.12 -7.39 0.75
N CYS A 95 9.71 -6.86 1.89
CA CYS A 95 9.68 -5.42 2.18
C CYS A 95 11.02 -4.86 2.67
N GLU A 96 12.00 -5.70 2.98
CA GLU A 96 13.27 -5.24 3.56
C GLU A 96 13.96 -4.21 2.65
N GLN A 97 14.55 -3.19 3.29
CA GLN A 97 15.34 -2.13 2.64
C GLN A 97 14.54 -1.33 1.59
N SER A 98 13.24 -1.24 1.75
CA SER A 98 12.39 -0.43 0.89
C SER A 98 11.51 0.51 1.72
N VAL A 99 11.01 1.56 1.07
CA VAL A 99 9.94 2.40 1.59
C VAL A 99 8.63 1.71 1.24
N LEU A 100 7.72 1.62 2.20
CA LEU A 100 6.39 1.05 1.96
C LEU A 100 5.48 2.11 1.33
N LEU A 101 4.81 1.74 0.27
CA LEU A 101 3.94 2.62 -0.49
C LEU A 101 2.55 1.99 -0.59
N GLY A 102 1.55 2.76 -0.28
CA GLY A 102 0.16 2.29 -0.37
C GLY A 102 -0.80 3.44 -0.59
N HIS A 103 -2.02 3.11 -1.00
CA HIS A 103 -3.09 4.09 -1.13
C HIS A 103 -4.04 3.94 0.06
N ASN A 104 -4.09 4.94 0.93
CA ASN A 104 -4.70 4.86 2.25
C ASN A 104 -3.98 3.80 3.11
N ILE A 105 -2.67 3.87 3.12
CA ILE A 105 -1.78 2.86 3.70
C ILE A 105 -2.01 2.64 5.21
N ALA A 106 -2.52 3.64 5.92
CA ALA A 106 -2.81 3.50 7.34
C ALA A 106 -3.80 2.35 7.62
N PHE A 107 -4.75 2.13 6.71
CA PHE A 107 -5.68 1.01 6.79
C PHE A 107 -4.93 -0.34 6.77
N ASP A 108 -4.08 -0.53 5.77
CA ASP A 108 -3.30 -1.77 5.63
C ASP A 108 -2.33 -1.97 6.79
N MET A 109 -1.67 -0.89 7.21
CA MET A 109 -0.71 -0.95 8.32
C MET A 109 -1.38 -1.35 9.64
N ARG A 110 -2.62 -0.95 9.88
CA ARG A 110 -3.35 -1.37 11.09
C ARG A 110 -3.55 -2.88 11.14
N PHE A 111 -3.90 -3.50 10.01
CA PHE A 111 -4.03 -4.96 9.95
C PHE A 111 -2.69 -5.66 10.22
N LEU A 112 -1.59 -5.10 9.74
CA LEU A 112 -0.26 -5.65 10.00
C LEU A 112 0.15 -5.44 11.47
N GLN A 113 -0.06 -4.26 12.01
CA GLN A 113 0.34 -3.89 13.37
C GLN A 113 -0.38 -4.74 14.43
N ILE A 114 -1.65 -5.04 14.22
CA ILE A 114 -2.41 -5.87 15.15
C ILE A 114 -1.79 -7.28 15.30
N LYS A 115 -1.08 -7.75 14.27
CA LYS A 115 -0.43 -9.06 14.29
C LYS A 115 0.96 -9.08 14.92
N GLU A 116 1.54 -7.93 15.24
CA GLU A 116 2.89 -7.83 15.80
C GLU A 116 3.08 -8.67 17.06
N ARG A 117 2.13 -8.59 17.98
CA ARG A 117 2.21 -9.31 19.25
C ARG A 117 2.16 -10.83 19.07
N ALA A 118 1.29 -11.32 18.18
CA ALA A 118 1.11 -12.75 17.96
C ALA A 118 2.22 -13.35 17.09
N THR A 119 2.76 -12.59 16.15
CA THR A 119 3.71 -13.10 15.15
C THR A 119 5.16 -12.68 15.39
N GLY A 120 5.39 -11.61 16.15
CA GLY A 120 6.70 -11.01 16.31
C GLY A 120 7.20 -10.27 15.10
N VAL A 121 6.40 -10.14 14.03
CA VAL A 121 6.79 -9.46 12.80
C VAL A 121 6.41 -8.00 12.88
N ILE A 122 7.41 -7.11 12.80
CA ILE A 122 7.25 -5.66 12.93
C ILE A 122 7.75 -4.99 11.66
N PHE A 123 6.88 -4.16 11.06
CA PHE A 123 7.22 -3.36 9.88
C PHE A 123 7.62 -1.96 10.35
N SER A 124 8.91 -1.67 10.30
CA SER A 124 9.50 -0.41 10.79
C SER A 124 9.97 0.52 9.66
N GLN A 125 9.71 0.17 8.42
CA GLN A 125 10.08 0.97 7.27
C GLN A 125 9.36 2.32 7.28
N GLN A 126 9.95 3.31 6.60
CA GLN A 126 9.24 4.55 6.27
C GLN A 126 8.08 4.22 5.33
N ILE A 127 6.99 4.95 5.47
CA ILE A 127 5.78 4.75 4.66
C ILE A 127 5.42 6.03 3.92
N LEU A 128 4.88 5.88 2.73
CA LEU A 128 4.27 6.96 1.95
C LEU A 128 2.87 6.54 1.51
N ASP A 129 1.96 7.49 1.53
CA ASP A 129 0.56 7.29 1.19
C ASP A 129 0.22 8.10 -0.06
N THR A 130 -0.09 7.41 -1.16
CA THR A 130 -0.46 8.07 -2.42
C THR A 130 -1.77 8.85 -2.30
N LEU A 131 -2.67 8.49 -1.40
CA LEU A 131 -3.88 9.28 -1.15
C LEU A 131 -3.50 10.67 -0.63
N LEU A 132 -2.62 10.74 0.36
CA LEU A 132 -2.16 12.01 0.93
C LEU A 132 -1.32 12.80 -0.07
N LEU A 133 -0.44 12.13 -0.82
CA LEU A 133 0.38 12.79 -1.84
C LEU A 133 -0.46 13.32 -3.00
N SER A 134 -1.54 12.62 -3.38
CA SER A 134 -2.50 13.11 -4.36
C SER A 134 -3.18 14.40 -3.86
N ALA A 135 -3.55 14.45 -2.58
CA ALA A 135 -4.14 15.64 -1.97
C ALA A 135 -3.15 16.81 -1.94
N VAL A 136 -1.87 16.54 -1.76
CA VAL A 136 -0.82 17.57 -1.81
C VAL A 136 -0.66 18.11 -3.24
N ALA A 137 -0.62 17.23 -4.24
CA ALA A 137 -0.45 17.62 -5.64
C ALA A 137 -1.69 18.31 -6.23
N TYR A 138 -2.87 17.93 -5.78
CA TYR A 138 -4.16 18.44 -6.26
C TYR A 138 -5.02 18.92 -5.09
N PRO A 139 -4.64 20.04 -4.44
CA PRO A 139 -5.31 20.47 -3.20
C PRO A 139 -6.76 20.89 -3.39
N ASN A 140 -7.18 21.20 -4.63
CA ASN A 140 -8.55 21.58 -4.95
C ASN A 140 -9.42 20.42 -5.40
N GLN A 141 -8.84 19.25 -5.56
CA GLN A 141 -9.58 18.03 -5.92
C GLN A 141 -10.30 17.49 -4.68
N GLU A 142 -11.58 17.19 -4.84
CA GLU A 142 -12.43 16.76 -3.72
C GLU A 142 -12.19 15.30 -3.33
N HIS A 143 -11.99 14.42 -4.31
CA HIS A 143 -11.87 12.99 -4.09
C HIS A 143 -10.48 12.49 -4.48
N HIS A 144 -9.88 11.70 -3.59
CA HIS A 144 -8.54 11.12 -3.79
C HIS A 144 -8.54 9.60 -3.62
N SER A 145 -9.66 8.92 -3.94
CA SER A 145 -9.67 7.47 -4.04
C SER A 145 -8.65 7.00 -5.08
N LEU A 146 -8.26 5.74 -5.03
CA LEU A 146 -7.32 5.22 -6.03
C LEU A 146 -7.88 5.41 -7.45
N GLU A 147 -9.17 5.14 -7.65
CA GLU A 147 -9.83 5.34 -8.94
C GLU A 147 -9.79 6.79 -9.40
N SER A 148 -10.12 7.72 -8.50
CA SER A 148 -10.07 9.15 -8.82
C SER A 148 -8.66 9.61 -9.17
N SER A 149 -7.66 9.14 -8.44
CA SER A 149 -6.25 9.46 -8.70
C SER A 149 -5.78 8.87 -10.02
N MET A 150 -6.20 7.65 -10.34
CA MET A 150 -5.89 7.00 -11.62
C MET A 150 -6.47 7.80 -12.79
N ASP A 151 -7.73 8.18 -12.69
CA ASP A 151 -8.41 8.96 -13.75
C ASP A 151 -7.71 10.31 -13.94
N LEU A 152 -7.42 11.00 -12.85
CA LEU A 152 -6.77 12.32 -12.88
C LEU A 152 -5.37 12.26 -13.51
N LEU A 153 -4.64 11.20 -13.28
CA LEU A 153 -3.25 11.04 -13.72
C LEU A 153 -3.10 10.21 -15.00
N GLY A 154 -4.19 9.75 -15.57
CA GLY A 154 -4.16 8.97 -16.81
C GLY A 154 -3.60 7.57 -16.64
N VAL A 155 -3.80 6.97 -15.48
CA VAL A 155 -3.36 5.59 -15.19
C VAL A 155 -4.53 4.64 -15.42
N SER A 156 -4.29 3.57 -16.17
CA SER A 156 -5.24 2.48 -16.34
C SER A 156 -4.57 1.15 -16.03
N ILE A 157 -5.33 0.25 -15.40
CA ILE A 157 -4.88 -1.08 -15.01
C ILE A 157 -6.00 -2.06 -15.36
N ASP A 158 -5.63 -3.17 -15.98
CA ASP A 158 -6.54 -4.27 -16.22
C ASP A 158 -6.80 -5.04 -14.91
N HIS A 159 -7.97 -5.62 -14.77
CA HIS A 159 -8.32 -6.51 -13.65
C HIS A 159 -8.18 -5.86 -12.25
N ARG A 160 -8.81 -4.67 -12.08
CA ARG A 160 -8.90 -4.01 -10.78
C ARG A 160 -9.53 -4.90 -9.71
N HIS A 161 -9.27 -4.56 -8.44
CA HIS A 161 -9.77 -5.20 -7.22
C HIS A 161 -9.07 -6.51 -6.82
N SER A 162 -7.96 -6.87 -7.47
CA SER A 162 -7.00 -7.79 -6.86
C SER A 162 -5.94 -6.96 -6.12
N ALA A 163 -5.37 -7.52 -5.05
CA ALA A 163 -4.37 -6.81 -4.27
C ALA A 163 -3.14 -6.44 -5.13
N LEU A 164 -2.68 -7.35 -6.00
CA LEU A 164 -1.53 -7.07 -6.84
C LEU A 164 -1.83 -6.00 -7.90
N SER A 165 -2.99 -6.02 -8.54
CA SER A 165 -3.34 -5.00 -9.52
C SER A 165 -3.54 -3.63 -8.88
N ASP A 166 -4.09 -3.57 -7.68
CA ASP A 166 -4.22 -2.32 -6.93
C ASP A 166 -2.85 -1.79 -6.47
N ALA A 167 -1.93 -2.68 -6.09
CA ALA A 167 -0.55 -2.29 -5.80
C ALA A 167 0.14 -1.71 -7.03
N ALA A 168 -0.05 -2.32 -8.20
CA ALA A 168 0.50 -1.81 -9.46
C ALA A 168 -0.08 -0.44 -9.82
N ALA A 169 -1.39 -0.26 -9.65
CA ALA A 169 -2.05 1.04 -9.86
C ALA A 169 -1.48 2.10 -8.92
N THR A 170 -1.31 1.77 -7.65
CA THR A 170 -0.71 2.66 -6.64
C THR A 170 0.71 3.07 -7.05
N ALA A 171 1.52 2.14 -7.48
CA ALA A 171 2.89 2.41 -7.94
C ALA A 171 2.89 3.35 -9.14
N ARG A 172 2.02 3.15 -10.12
CA ARG A 172 1.93 4.01 -11.31
C ARG A 172 1.43 5.41 -10.95
N VAL A 173 0.43 5.51 -10.06
CA VAL A 173 -0.04 6.79 -9.54
C VAL A 173 1.12 7.53 -8.86
N PHE A 174 1.88 6.85 -8.02
CA PHE A 174 3.02 7.44 -7.33
C PHE A 174 4.04 8.01 -8.32
N LEU A 175 4.42 7.25 -9.33
CA LEU A 175 5.41 7.71 -10.32
C LEU A 175 4.91 8.93 -11.10
N LYS A 176 3.61 9.00 -11.40
CA LYS A 176 3.00 10.18 -12.02
C LYS A 176 2.94 11.38 -11.10
N LEU A 177 2.84 11.17 -9.79
CA LEU A 177 2.84 12.27 -8.81
C LEU A 177 4.22 12.90 -8.64
N LEU A 178 5.31 12.17 -8.84
CA LEU A 178 6.67 12.66 -8.57
C LEU A 178 6.99 13.99 -9.24
N PRO A 179 6.76 14.18 -10.56
CA PRO A 179 7.05 15.47 -11.18
C PRO A 179 6.15 16.59 -10.65
N LEU A 180 4.91 16.30 -10.30
CA LEU A 180 3.99 17.30 -9.74
C LEU A 180 4.42 17.73 -8.34
N LEU A 181 4.90 16.80 -7.54
CA LEU A 181 5.44 17.09 -6.22
C LEU A 181 6.73 17.91 -6.34
N ALA A 182 7.60 17.59 -7.29
CA ALA A 182 8.83 18.33 -7.56
C ALA A 182 8.55 19.79 -7.91
N GLU A 183 7.50 20.07 -8.68
CA GLU A 183 7.08 21.44 -9.00
C GLU A 183 6.71 22.24 -7.75
N ARG A 184 6.35 21.57 -6.67
CA ARG A 184 6.03 22.18 -5.37
C ARG A 184 7.21 22.17 -4.40
N GLY A 185 8.41 21.82 -4.88
CA GLY A 185 9.60 21.74 -4.04
C GLY A 185 9.67 20.50 -3.16
N ILE A 186 8.83 19.49 -3.43
CA ILE A 186 8.80 18.23 -2.67
C ILE A 186 9.58 17.20 -3.48
N ILE A 187 10.85 17.00 -3.09
CA ILE A 187 11.82 16.20 -3.84
C ILE A 187 12.33 15.01 -3.01
N THR A 188 12.53 15.22 -1.70
CA THR A 188 13.08 14.19 -0.81
C THR A 188 11.98 13.44 -0.07
N LEU A 189 12.35 12.28 0.46
CA LEU A 189 11.44 11.49 1.30
C LEU A 189 10.97 12.29 2.52
N GLY A 190 11.87 13.00 3.19
CA GLY A 190 11.52 13.82 4.35
C GLY A 190 10.52 14.91 3.99
N GLN A 191 10.71 15.57 2.85
CA GLN A 191 9.77 16.60 2.39
C GLN A 191 8.38 16.02 2.09
N ALA A 192 8.33 14.84 1.49
CA ALA A 192 7.06 14.16 1.21
C ALA A 192 6.33 13.77 2.49
N ILE A 193 7.03 13.27 3.48
CA ILE A 193 6.46 12.91 4.79
C ILE A 193 5.90 14.16 5.47
N GLU A 194 6.67 15.25 5.50
CA GLU A 194 6.23 16.51 6.13
C GLU A 194 5.03 17.13 5.41
N ALA A 195 5.02 17.11 4.08
CA ALA A 195 3.89 17.61 3.30
C ALA A 195 2.62 16.81 3.57
N SER A 196 2.74 15.51 3.72
CA SER A 196 1.61 14.62 4.02
C SER A 196 0.99 14.90 5.39
N LYS A 197 1.81 15.23 6.39
CA LYS A 197 1.34 15.53 7.75
C LYS A 197 0.54 16.83 7.83
N LYS A 198 0.80 17.78 6.94
CA LYS A 198 0.16 19.11 6.94
C LYS A 198 -1.22 19.10 6.29
N ARG A 199 -1.64 17.97 5.72
CA ARG A 199 -2.93 17.86 5.05
C ARG A 199 -3.91 17.11 5.94
N PRO A 200 -5.14 17.65 6.14
CA PRO A 200 -6.19 16.86 6.76
C PRO A 200 -6.53 15.68 5.85
N MET A 201 -6.92 14.56 6.45
CA MET A 201 -7.39 13.41 5.70
C MET A 201 -8.58 13.82 4.84
N PRO A 202 -8.56 13.53 3.53
CA PRO A 202 -9.73 13.76 2.68
C PRO A 202 -10.92 12.95 3.18
N ALA A 203 -12.09 13.55 3.11
CA ALA A 203 -13.33 12.90 3.54
C ALA A 203 -13.71 11.73 2.61
#